data_a2538f207c3323a2632df588fa21d909
#
_entry.id   a2538f207c3323a2632df588fa21d909
#
_cell.length_a   1.000
_cell.length_b   1.000
_cell.length_c   1.000
_cell.angle_alpha   90.00
_cell.angle_beta   90.00
_cell.angle_gamma   90.00
#
_symmetry.space_group_name_H-M   'P 1'
#
loop_
_entity.id
_entity.type
_entity.pdbx_description
1 polymer ?
#
loop_
_entity_poly.entity_id
_entity_poly.type
_entity_poly.pdbx_seq_one_letter_code
_entity_poly.pdbx_strand_id
1 'polypeptide(L)'
;MFINQDLPYKVADISLSDWGRKEIEIAEKEMPGLMAVRRKYSAEKPLRGARIMGSLHMTIQTAVLIETLVELGAEVRWCSCNIFSTQDHAAAAIAKAGVPVFAWKGETLEDYWWCTAMALSFPGGKGPNLIVDDGGDATLLVHKGYAAENDARSIEHEPASHEEAVILNTIRELLSEDPGKWHRTVTELRGVSEETTTGVHRLYQMQARGELLFPAINVNDSVTKSKFDNLYGCRESLADGIKRATDVMIA
;
A
#
# COMPACT_ATOMS: atom_id res chain seq x y z
N MET A 1 -14.36 12.72 7.86
CA MET A 1 -14.44 11.28 7.47
C MET A 1 -14.07 10.46 8.71
N PHE A 2 -14.87 9.49 9.10
CA PHE A 2 -14.62 8.75 10.35
C PHE A 2 -13.68 7.58 10.11
N ILE A 3 -12.58 7.50 10.89
CA ILE A 3 -11.63 6.37 10.86
C ILE A 3 -12.07 5.33 11.88
N ASN A 4 -12.63 4.22 11.42
CA ASN A 4 -12.97 3.08 12.25
C ASN A 4 -11.85 2.03 12.17
N GLN A 5 -10.95 2.02 13.16
CA GLN A 5 -9.83 1.08 13.23
C GLN A 5 -10.27 -0.40 13.29
N ASP A 6 -11.48 -0.65 13.79
CA ASP A 6 -12.04 -1.99 13.94
C ASP A 6 -12.81 -2.45 12.68
N LEU A 7 -12.94 -1.58 11.65
CA LEU A 7 -13.53 -1.97 10.38
C LEU A 7 -12.68 -3.07 9.74
N PRO A 8 -13.25 -4.26 9.50
CA PRO A 8 -12.45 -5.41 9.05
C PRO A 8 -11.97 -5.24 7.60
N TYR A 9 -12.73 -4.58 6.74
CA TYR A 9 -12.38 -4.28 5.35
C TYR A 9 -13.40 -3.34 4.70
N LYS A 10 -13.03 -2.77 3.54
CA LYS A 10 -13.98 -2.17 2.58
C LYS A 10 -13.51 -2.50 1.17
N VAL A 11 -14.28 -3.31 0.46
CA VAL A 11 -14.05 -3.76 -0.92
C VAL A 11 -15.32 -3.57 -1.74
N ALA A 12 -15.22 -3.62 -3.08
CA ALA A 12 -16.37 -3.43 -3.96
C ALA A 12 -17.47 -4.48 -3.74
N ASP A 13 -17.12 -5.76 -3.79
CA ASP A 13 -18.05 -6.88 -3.65
C ASP A 13 -17.34 -8.10 -3.06
N ILE A 14 -17.67 -8.46 -1.84
CA ILE A 14 -17.08 -9.62 -1.14
C ILE A 14 -17.46 -10.96 -1.78
N SER A 15 -18.55 -11.02 -2.56
CA SER A 15 -18.98 -12.23 -3.25
C SER A 15 -18.00 -12.71 -4.33
N LEU A 16 -17.11 -11.84 -4.80
CA LEU A 16 -16.06 -12.15 -5.78
C LEU A 16 -14.90 -12.98 -5.19
N SER A 17 -14.91 -13.24 -3.89
CA SER A 17 -13.81 -13.87 -3.17
C SER A 17 -13.45 -15.27 -3.66
N ASP A 18 -14.42 -16.08 -4.06
CA ASP A 18 -14.16 -17.45 -4.54
C ASP A 18 -13.50 -17.46 -5.92
N TRP A 19 -13.83 -16.49 -6.77
CA TRP A 19 -13.10 -16.25 -8.01
C TRP A 19 -11.68 -15.76 -7.72
N GLY A 20 -11.55 -14.75 -6.86
CA GLY A 20 -10.24 -14.22 -6.47
C GLY A 20 -9.32 -15.30 -5.92
N ARG A 21 -9.83 -16.24 -5.12
CA ARG A 21 -9.04 -17.36 -4.59
C ARG A 21 -8.42 -18.21 -5.70
N LYS A 22 -9.18 -18.55 -6.72
CA LYS A 22 -8.70 -19.34 -7.87
C LYS A 22 -7.61 -18.59 -8.65
N GLU A 23 -7.76 -17.30 -8.86
CA GLU A 23 -6.78 -16.47 -9.55
C GLU A 23 -5.48 -16.35 -8.73
N ILE A 24 -5.58 -16.22 -7.40
CA ILE A 24 -4.43 -16.17 -6.50
C ILE A 24 -3.67 -17.51 -6.52
N GLU A 25 -4.35 -18.65 -6.57
CA GLU A 25 -3.73 -19.98 -6.69
C GLU A 25 -2.94 -20.15 -8.01
N ILE A 26 -3.37 -19.48 -9.08
CA ILE A 26 -2.61 -19.42 -10.33
C ILE A 26 -1.38 -18.53 -10.15
N ALA A 27 -1.55 -17.33 -9.56
CA ALA A 27 -0.46 -16.39 -9.33
C ALA A 27 0.64 -16.99 -8.44
N GLU A 28 0.30 -17.81 -7.44
CA GLU A 28 1.30 -18.53 -6.62
C GLU A 28 2.25 -19.40 -7.45
N LYS A 29 1.77 -20.01 -8.53
CA LYS A 29 2.59 -20.85 -9.43
C LYS A 29 3.51 -20.00 -10.30
N GLU A 30 3.13 -18.77 -10.57
CA GLU A 30 3.90 -17.80 -11.35
C GLU A 30 4.94 -17.03 -10.50
N MET A 31 4.89 -17.18 -9.17
CA MET A 31 5.75 -16.49 -8.21
C MET A 31 6.63 -17.44 -7.38
N PRO A 32 7.45 -18.30 -8.02
CA PRO A 32 8.17 -19.37 -7.34
C PRO A 32 9.19 -18.84 -6.30
N GLY A 33 9.77 -17.66 -6.52
CA GLY A 33 10.70 -17.03 -5.59
C GLY A 33 10.03 -16.66 -4.27
N LEU A 34 8.89 -15.96 -4.34
CA LEU A 34 8.13 -15.59 -3.14
C LEU A 34 7.58 -16.81 -2.42
N MET A 35 7.09 -17.81 -3.16
CA MET A 35 6.61 -19.06 -2.57
C MET A 35 7.73 -19.87 -1.91
N ALA A 36 8.97 -19.78 -2.41
CA ALA A 36 10.13 -20.39 -1.75
C ALA A 36 10.46 -19.70 -0.42
N VAL A 37 10.37 -18.36 -0.38
CA VAL A 37 10.53 -17.58 0.86
C VAL A 37 9.45 -17.95 1.87
N ARG A 38 8.18 -18.01 1.45
CA ARG A 38 7.04 -18.42 2.29
C ARG A 38 7.33 -19.79 2.93
N ARG A 39 7.65 -20.81 2.11
CA ARG A 39 7.94 -22.16 2.62
C ARG A 39 9.13 -22.21 3.57
N LYS A 40 10.18 -21.44 3.28
CA LYS A 40 11.42 -21.46 4.07
C LYS A 40 11.21 -20.88 5.48
N TYR A 41 10.43 -19.81 5.60
CA TYR A 41 10.38 -19.00 6.82
C TYR A 41 9.05 -19.10 7.58
N SER A 42 8.04 -19.81 7.03
CA SER A 42 6.71 -19.90 7.67
C SER A 42 6.75 -20.48 9.10
N ALA A 43 7.62 -21.45 9.35
CA ALA A 43 7.77 -22.05 10.69
C ALA A 43 8.45 -21.09 11.69
N GLU A 44 9.40 -20.29 11.25
CA GLU A 44 10.16 -19.35 12.09
C GLU A 44 9.37 -18.09 12.42
N LYS A 45 8.45 -17.68 11.55
CA LYS A 45 7.65 -16.46 11.66
C LYS A 45 8.49 -15.21 11.97
N PRO A 46 9.45 -14.86 11.09
CA PRO A 46 10.42 -13.78 11.35
C PRO A 46 9.77 -12.39 11.41
N LEU A 47 8.53 -12.24 10.91
CA LEU A 47 7.78 -10.99 10.94
C LEU A 47 6.83 -10.89 12.15
N ARG A 48 6.96 -11.76 13.15
CA ARG A 48 6.16 -11.67 14.38
C ARG A 48 6.36 -10.30 15.05
N GLY A 49 5.25 -9.60 15.29
CA GLY A 49 5.24 -8.25 15.85
C GLY A 49 5.43 -7.13 14.82
N ALA A 50 5.61 -7.46 13.54
CA ALA A 50 5.53 -6.50 12.47
C ALA A 50 4.07 -6.12 12.20
N ARG A 51 3.79 -4.82 12.20
CA ARG A 51 2.55 -4.22 11.71
C ARG A 51 2.87 -3.57 10.38
N ILE A 52 2.47 -4.21 9.29
CA ILE A 52 2.82 -3.79 7.93
C ILE A 52 1.61 -3.12 7.30
N MET A 53 1.77 -1.86 6.95
CA MET A 53 0.85 -1.15 6.07
C MET A 53 1.36 -1.25 4.64
N GLY A 54 0.52 -1.73 3.73
CA GLY A 54 0.81 -1.71 2.30
C GLY A 54 -0.04 -0.69 1.55
N SER A 55 0.62 0.13 0.74
CA SER A 55 0.05 1.01 -0.27
C SER A 55 0.63 0.62 -1.62
N LEU A 56 0.07 -0.45 -2.20
CA LEU A 56 0.57 -1.05 -3.44
C LEU A 56 -0.61 -1.71 -4.17
N HIS A 57 -0.57 -1.71 -5.50
CA HIS A 57 -1.64 -2.21 -6.36
C HIS A 57 -2.29 -3.50 -5.83
N MET A 58 -3.58 -3.47 -5.53
CA MET A 58 -4.30 -4.62 -4.96
C MET A 58 -4.67 -5.63 -6.06
N THR A 59 -3.65 -6.35 -6.54
CA THR A 59 -3.75 -7.37 -7.58
C THR A 59 -3.66 -8.78 -7.01
N ILE A 60 -3.88 -9.80 -7.84
CA ILE A 60 -3.71 -11.22 -7.44
C ILE A 60 -2.28 -11.51 -7.02
N GLN A 61 -1.27 -10.87 -7.65
CA GLN A 61 0.13 -11.03 -7.26
C GLN A 61 0.41 -10.40 -5.90
N THR A 62 -0.14 -9.22 -5.64
CA THR A 62 -0.08 -8.56 -4.33
C THR A 62 -0.78 -9.37 -3.25
N ALA A 63 -1.88 -10.06 -3.60
CA ALA A 63 -2.53 -10.98 -2.68
C ALA A 63 -1.59 -12.11 -2.21
N VAL A 64 -0.79 -12.68 -3.12
CA VAL A 64 0.26 -13.66 -2.77
C VAL A 64 1.29 -13.07 -1.81
N LEU A 65 1.69 -11.81 -2.02
CA LEU A 65 2.59 -11.10 -1.11
C LEU A 65 1.96 -10.91 0.27
N ILE A 66 0.72 -10.41 0.34
CA ILE A 66 -0.01 -10.20 1.61
C ILE A 66 -0.10 -11.51 2.41
N GLU A 67 -0.52 -12.59 1.78
CA GLU A 67 -0.61 -13.89 2.44
C GLU A 67 0.76 -14.40 2.89
N THR A 68 1.81 -14.12 2.12
CA THR A 68 3.18 -14.44 2.54
C THR A 68 3.58 -13.66 3.79
N LEU A 69 3.32 -12.36 3.85
CA LEU A 69 3.62 -11.54 5.02
C LEU A 69 2.88 -12.03 6.27
N VAL A 70 1.59 -12.38 6.12
CA VAL A 70 0.76 -12.94 7.21
C VAL A 70 1.30 -14.30 7.65
N GLU A 71 1.62 -15.19 6.72
CA GLU A 71 2.19 -16.51 7.04
C GLU A 71 3.54 -16.40 7.75
N LEU A 72 4.32 -15.37 7.43
CA LEU A 72 5.57 -15.06 8.13
C LEU A 72 5.37 -14.38 9.49
N GLY A 73 4.13 -14.12 9.91
CA GLY A 73 3.76 -13.66 11.24
C GLY A 73 3.45 -12.18 11.38
N ALA A 74 3.35 -11.43 10.27
CA ALA A 74 2.98 -10.01 10.30
C ALA A 74 1.48 -9.80 10.52
N GLU A 75 1.12 -8.71 11.18
CA GLU A 75 -0.19 -8.09 11.11
C GLU A 75 -0.20 -7.13 9.91
N VAL A 76 -1.14 -7.30 8.98
CA VAL A 76 -1.14 -6.58 7.70
C VAL A 76 -2.43 -5.79 7.53
N ARG A 77 -2.32 -4.56 7.02
CA ARG A 77 -3.43 -3.75 6.51
C ARG A 77 -3.04 -3.20 5.14
N TRP A 78 -3.98 -3.16 4.21
CA TRP A 78 -3.65 -2.87 2.81
C TRP A 78 -4.61 -1.91 2.14
N CYS A 79 -4.08 -1.00 1.33
CA CYS A 79 -4.82 -0.21 0.35
C CYS A 79 -4.13 -0.26 -1.02
N SER A 80 -4.80 0.22 -2.07
CA SER A 80 -4.15 0.37 -3.37
C SER A 80 -3.38 1.69 -3.45
N CYS A 81 -2.36 1.74 -4.29
CA CYS A 81 -1.61 2.95 -4.63
C CYS A 81 -2.13 3.65 -5.89
N ASN A 82 -3.27 3.21 -6.43
CA ASN A 82 -3.89 3.79 -7.63
C ASN A 82 -5.39 3.48 -7.66
N ILE A 83 -6.19 4.50 -7.98
CA ILE A 83 -7.67 4.43 -8.00
C ILE A 83 -8.28 3.46 -9.01
N PHE A 84 -7.51 2.99 -10.00
CA PHE A 84 -8.01 2.09 -11.06
C PHE A 84 -7.37 0.71 -11.08
N SER A 85 -6.30 0.47 -10.33
CA SER A 85 -5.50 -0.75 -10.47
C SER A 85 -5.98 -1.93 -9.64
N THR A 86 -6.90 -1.73 -8.70
CA THR A 86 -7.44 -2.82 -7.89
C THR A 86 -8.15 -3.87 -8.75
N GLN A 87 -7.83 -5.13 -8.51
CA GLN A 87 -8.61 -6.26 -8.96
C GLN A 87 -9.59 -6.64 -7.84
N ASP A 88 -10.86 -6.31 -8.00
CA ASP A 88 -11.88 -6.40 -6.93
C ASP A 88 -12.02 -7.83 -6.38
N HIS A 89 -11.86 -8.85 -7.22
CA HIS A 89 -11.85 -10.23 -6.79
C HIS A 89 -10.65 -10.61 -5.92
N ALA A 90 -9.47 -10.00 -6.17
CA ALA A 90 -8.29 -10.19 -5.32
C ALA A 90 -8.50 -9.53 -3.94
N ALA A 91 -9.00 -8.29 -3.92
CA ALA A 91 -9.34 -7.58 -2.69
C ALA A 91 -10.38 -8.36 -1.86
N ALA A 92 -11.42 -8.88 -2.51
CA ALA A 92 -12.46 -9.70 -1.88
C ALA A 92 -11.89 -10.98 -1.27
N ALA A 93 -11.00 -11.69 -1.97
CA ALA A 93 -10.40 -12.93 -1.47
C ALA A 93 -9.56 -12.70 -0.21
N ILE A 94 -8.75 -11.65 -0.20
CA ILE A 94 -7.90 -11.30 0.95
C ILE A 94 -8.74 -10.79 2.14
N ALA A 95 -9.77 -9.98 1.87
CA ALA A 95 -10.71 -9.54 2.89
C ALA A 95 -11.46 -10.72 3.54
N LYS A 96 -11.93 -11.68 2.73
CA LYS A 96 -12.58 -12.92 3.22
C LYS A 96 -11.63 -13.81 4.03
N ALA A 97 -10.34 -13.79 3.72
CA ALA A 97 -9.32 -14.48 4.51
C ALA A 97 -9.00 -13.79 5.86
N GLY A 98 -9.64 -12.65 6.16
CA GLY A 98 -9.52 -11.95 7.43
C GLY A 98 -8.41 -10.90 7.49
N VAL A 99 -7.82 -10.52 6.36
CA VAL A 99 -6.85 -9.43 6.30
C VAL A 99 -7.59 -8.12 5.98
N PRO A 100 -7.40 -7.06 6.76
CA PRO A 100 -8.00 -5.76 6.48
C PRO A 100 -7.50 -5.16 5.16
N VAL A 101 -8.41 -5.07 4.18
CA VAL A 101 -8.17 -4.48 2.86
C VAL A 101 -9.18 -3.35 2.64
N PHE A 102 -8.67 -2.21 2.19
CA PHE A 102 -9.45 -1.02 1.85
C PHE A 102 -9.08 -0.64 0.42
N ALA A 103 -9.74 -1.25 -0.56
CA ALA A 103 -9.45 -1.02 -1.97
C ALA A 103 -10.59 -1.52 -2.88
N TRP A 104 -10.90 -0.74 -3.92
CA TRP A 104 -11.76 -1.14 -5.02
C TRP A 104 -11.38 -0.39 -6.31
N LYS A 105 -11.78 -0.94 -7.43
CA LYS A 105 -11.52 -0.28 -8.72
C LYS A 105 -12.48 0.89 -8.91
N GLY A 106 -11.94 2.07 -9.21
CA GLY A 106 -12.74 3.27 -9.47
C GLY A 106 -13.03 4.08 -8.20
N GLU A 107 -12.12 4.06 -7.23
CA GLU A 107 -12.12 4.98 -6.10
C GLU A 107 -12.16 6.44 -6.56
N THR A 108 -12.85 7.31 -5.83
CA THR A 108 -12.63 8.75 -5.90
C THR A 108 -11.32 9.12 -5.20
N LEU A 109 -10.84 10.35 -5.33
CA LEU A 109 -9.67 10.79 -4.56
C LEU A 109 -9.93 10.78 -3.05
N GLU A 110 -11.15 11.13 -2.64
CA GLU A 110 -11.59 11.07 -1.25
C GLU A 110 -11.57 9.62 -0.71
N ASP A 111 -12.07 8.66 -1.50
CA ASP A 111 -12.03 7.24 -1.15
C ASP A 111 -10.58 6.76 -1.03
N TYR A 112 -9.72 7.10 -1.97
CA TYR A 112 -8.30 6.71 -2.01
C TYR A 112 -7.54 7.16 -0.76
N TRP A 113 -7.65 8.44 -0.41
CA TRP A 113 -6.97 8.97 0.77
C TRP A 113 -7.60 8.48 2.08
N TRP A 114 -8.91 8.20 2.09
CA TRP A 114 -9.55 7.50 3.20
C TRP A 114 -9.03 6.07 3.34
N CYS A 115 -8.91 5.30 2.25
CA CYS A 115 -8.35 3.95 2.26
C CYS A 115 -6.92 3.93 2.79
N THR A 116 -6.09 4.90 2.37
CA THR A 116 -4.72 5.09 2.86
C THR A 116 -4.70 5.36 4.36
N ALA A 117 -5.56 6.26 4.84
CA ALA A 117 -5.69 6.57 6.27
C ALA A 117 -6.17 5.36 7.10
N MET A 118 -7.11 4.58 6.56
CA MET A 118 -7.58 3.32 7.18
C MET A 118 -6.49 2.28 7.28
N ALA A 119 -5.69 2.10 6.23
CA ALA A 119 -4.58 1.15 6.22
C ALA A 119 -3.45 1.56 7.19
N LEU A 120 -3.24 2.87 7.41
CA LEU A 120 -2.31 3.43 8.41
C LEU A 120 -2.83 3.35 9.85
N SER A 121 -4.08 2.91 10.08
CA SER A 121 -4.72 2.96 11.40
C SER A 121 -4.94 1.54 11.93
N PHE A 122 -4.05 1.07 12.80
CA PHE A 122 -4.16 -0.25 13.44
C PHE A 122 -4.98 -0.18 14.73
N PRO A 123 -5.61 -1.29 15.16
CA PRO A 123 -6.40 -1.33 16.38
C PRO A 123 -5.63 -0.85 17.62
N GLY A 124 -6.35 -0.22 18.54
CA GLY A 124 -5.77 0.30 19.79
C GLY A 124 -4.95 1.57 19.63
N GLY A 125 -5.24 2.39 18.62
CA GLY A 125 -4.56 3.67 18.39
C GLY A 125 -3.12 3.54 17.86
N LYS A 126 -2.76 2.34 17.37
CA LYS A 126 -1.42 2.07 16.84
C LYS A 126 -1.32 2.47 15.36
N GLY A 127 -0.09 2.76 14.92
CA GLY A 127 0.29 2.86 13.52
C GLY A 127 1.04 1.62 13.04
N PRO A 128 1.43 1.58 11.76
CA PRO A 128 2.37 0.59 11.25
C PRO A 128 3.76 0.78 11.87
N ASN A 129 4.56 -0.28 11.89
CA ASN A 129 5.99 -0.15 12.14
C ASN A 129 6.86 -0.45 10.91
N LEU A 130 6.22 -0.89 9.81
CA LEU A 130 6.80 -1.02 8.48
C LEU A 130 5.77 -0.59 7.43
N ILE A 131 6.25 0.04 6.36
CA ILE A 131 5.43 0.42 5.20
C ILE A 131 6.01 -0.25 3.94
N VAL A 132 5.12 -0.78 3.11
CA VAL A 132 5.40 -1.15 1.72
C VAL A 132 4.65 -0.14 0.86
N ASP A 133 5.37 0.73 0.16
CA ASP A 133 4.80 1.86 -0.58
C ASP A 133 5.15 1.78 -2.08
N ASP A 134 4.28 2.31 -2.90
CA ASP A 134 4.46 2.41 -4.35
C ASP A 134 3.97 3.78 -4.84
N GLY A 135 4.90 4.71 -4.98
CA GLY A 135 4.66 6.11 -5.29
C GLY A 135 4.84 7.06 -4.10
N GLY A 136 5.02 6.52 -2.89
CA GLY A 136 5.32 7.28 -1.69
C GLY A 136 4.14 8.04 -1.10
N ASP A 137 2.89 7.65 -1.37
CA ASP A 137 1.71 8.37 -0.89
C ASP A 137 1.41 8.11 0.58
N ALA A 138 1.56 6.87 1.04
CA ALA A 138 1.46 6.56 2.47
C ALA A 138 2.58 7.27 3.26
N THR A 139 3.80 7.25 2.73
CA THR A 139 4.95 7.98 3.27
C THR A 139 4.71 9.48 3.33
N LEU A 140 4.15 10.06 2.26
CA LEU A 140 3.78 11.49 2.21
C LEU A 140 2.76 11.85 3.28
N LEU A 141 1.72 11.03 3.44
CA LEU A 141 0.67 11.28 4.44
C LEU A 141 1.24 11.29 5.86
N VAL A 142 2.15 10.35 6.17
CA VAL A 142 2.83 10.31 7.48
C VAL A 142 3.69 11.56 7.70
N HIS A 143 4.50 11.99 6.70
CA HIS A 143 5.36 13.17 6.82
C HIS A 143 4.54 14.46 6.96
N LYS A 144 3.51 14.66 6.13
CA LYS A 144 2.64 15.83 6.22
C LYS A 144 1.84 15.84 7.55
N GLY A 145 1.35 14.70 7.99
CA GLY A 145 0.66 14.58 9.26
C GLY A 145 1.57 14.91 10.47
N TYR A 146 2.79 14.40 10.47
CA TYR A 146 3.79 14.70 11.49
C TYR A 146 4.15 16.20 11.50
N ALA A 147 4.34 16.81 10.32
CA ALA A 147 4.59 18.24 10.22
C ALA A 147 3.43 19.07 10.77
N ALA A 148 2.20 18.66 10.48
CA ALA A 148 0.98 19.34 10.95
C ALA A 148 0.77 19.21 12.46
N GLU A 149 1.15 18.10 13.08
CA GLU A 149 1.17 17.98 14.55
C GLU A 149 2.19 18.90 15.22
N ASN A 150 3.33 19.17 14.55
CA ASN A 150 4.34 20.11 15.07
C ASN A 150 3.95 21.58 14.84
N ASP A 151 3.37 21.88 13.69
CA ASP A 151 2.93 23.23 13.32
C ASP A 151 1.69 23.15 12.40
N ALA A 152 0.53 23.46 12.95
CA ALA A 152 -0.72 23.44 12.21
C ALA A 152 -0.71 24.34 10.96
N ARG A 153 0.09 25.40 10.95
CA ARG A 153 0.23 26.31 9.80
C ARG A 153 0.77 25.61 8.56
N SER A 154 1.45 24.46 8.71
CA SER A 154 1.96 23.67 7.58
C SER A 154 0.87 23.18 6.63
N ILE A 155 -0.40 23.13 7.09
CA ILE A 155 -1.57 22.70 6.32
C ILE A 155 -2.63 23.80 6.14
N GLU A 156 -2.31 25.07 6.45
CA GLU A 156 -3.23 26.22 6.33
C GLU A 156 -3.07 27.01 5.02
N HIS A 157 -2.26 26.52 4.08
CA HIS A 157 -2.07 27.14 2.78
C HIS A 157 -3.18 26.78 1.79
N GLU A 158 -3.35 27.60 0.76
CA GLU A 158 -4.25 27.32 -0.38
C GLU A 158 -3.75 26.07 -1.13
N PRO A 159 -4.56 25.03 -1.32
CA PRO A 159 -4.15 23.83 -2.03
C PRO A 159 -3.90 24.11 -3.53
N ALA A 160 -2.81 23.59 -4.06
CA ALA A 160 -2.44 23.75 -5.48
C ALA A 160 -3.26 22.86 -6.43
N SER A 161 -3.95 21.85 -5.90
CA SER A 161 -4.75 20.90 -6.66
C SER A 161 -5.92 20.36 -5.82
N HIS A 162 -6.90 19.75 -6.51
CA HIS A 162 -7.99 19.04 -5.83
C HIS A 162 -7.45 17.92 -4.93
N GLU A 163 -6.49 17.14 -5.40
CA GLU A 163 -5.87 16.09 -4.61
C GLU A 163 -5.20 16.63 -3.35
N GLU A 164 -4.44 17.71 -3.45
CA GLU A 164 -3.86 18.33 -2.27
C GLU A 164 -4.93 18.82 -1.28
N ALA A 165 -6.03 19.36 -1.76
CA ALA A 165 -7.16 19.73 -0.90
C ALA A 165 -7.70 18.52 -0.12
N VAL A 166 -7.84 17.37 -0.78
CA VAL A 166 -8.29 16.11 -0.14
C VAL A 166 -7.27 15.65 0.91
N ILE A 167 -5.98 15.66 0.59
CA ILE A 167 -4.89 15.30 1.53
C ILE A 167 -4.95 16.19 2.77
N LEU A 168 -5.00 17.50 2.59
CA LEU A 168 -5.04 18.46 3.70
C LEU A 168 -6.27 18.25 4.58
N ASN A 169 -7.44 17.99 3.97
CA ASN A 169 -8.67 17.71 4.71
C ASN A 169 -8.57 16.39 5.49
N THR A 170 -8.03 15.34 4.88
CA THR A 170 -7.78 14.05 5.55
C THR A 170 -6.87 14.24 6.77
N ILE A 171 -5.80 15.03 6.66
CA ILE A 171 -4.90 15.31 7.78
C ILE A 171 -5.63 16.07 8.89
N ARG A 172 -6.42 17.11 8.57
CA ARG A 172 -7.18 17.89 9.56
C ARG A 172 -8.17 17.02 10.34
N GLU A 173 -8.89 16.14 9.64
CA GLU A 173 -9.82 15.20 10.26
C GLU A 173 -9.10 14.25 11.22
N LEU A 174 -8.00 13.63 10.75
CA LEU A 174 -7.19 12.72 11.57
C LEU A 174 -6.58 13.38 12.80
N LEU A 175 -6.12 14.62 12.68
CA LEU A 175 -5.63 15.40 13.82
C LEU A 175 -6.73 15.74 14.83
N SER A 176 -7.95 15.98 14.34
CA SER A 176 -9.11 16.23 15.21
C SER A 176 -9.57 14.98 15.96
N GLU A 177 -9.51 13.81 15.31
CA GLU A 177 -9.93 12.52 15.88
C GLU A 177 -8.90 11.94 16.86
N ASP A 178 -7.63 12.05 16.54
CA ASP A 178 -6.52 11.46 17.32
C ASP A 178 -5.28 12.36 17.33
N PRO A 179 -5.27 13.41 18.16
CA PRO A 179 -4.08 14.25 18.34
C PRO A 179 -2.87 13.44 18.83
N GLY A 180 -1.73 13.57 18.18
CA GLY A 180 -0.52 12.79 18.50
C GLY A 180 -0.39 11.45 17.77
N LYS A 181 -1.33 11.11 16.88
CA LYS A 181 -1.27 9.92 16.03
C LYS A 181 0.04 9.82 15.24
N TRP A 182 0.43 10.91 14.60
CA TRP A 182 1.58 10.93 13.71
C TRP A 182 2.91 10.82 14.45
N HIS A 183 3.04 11.48 15.62
CA HIS A 183 4.20 11.32 16.48
C HIS A 183 4.37 9.88 16.96
N ARG A 184 3.28 9.23 17.39
CA ARG A 184 3.31 7.82 17.78
C ARG A 184 3.69 6.94 16.61
N THR A 185 3.10 7.17 15.44
CA THR A 185 3.40 6.40 14.22
C THR A 185 4.88 6.52 13.84
N VAL A 186 5.41 7.73 13.75
CA VAL A 186 6.82 7.99 13.39
C VAL A 186 7.77 7.37 14.42
N THR A 187 7.44 7.43 15.71
CA THR A 187 8.27 6.82 16.77
C THR A 187 8.38 5.30 16.64
N GLU A 188 7.34 4.64 16.16
CA GLU A 188 7.30 3.19 15.99
C GLU A 188 7.77 2.72 14.60
N LEU A 189 7.75 3.59 13.59
CA LEU A 189 8.15 3.27 12.23
C LEU A 189 9.65 2.96 12.15
N ARG A 190 9.97 1.79 11.63
CA ARG A 190 11.32 1.29 11.40
C ARG A 190 11.81 1.52 9.97
N GLY A 191 10.88 1.74 9.04
CA GLY A 191 11.21 2.07 7.68
C GLY A 191 10.11 1.80 6.67
N VAL A 192 10.39 2.22 5.45
CA VAL A 192 9.57 2.00 4.26
C VAL A 192 10.38 1.29 3.18
N SER A 193 9.74 0.38 2.45
CA SER A 193 10.22 -0.17 1.18
C SER A 193 9.45 0.49 0.05
N GLU A 194 10.15 1.17 -0.86
CA GLU A 194 9.55 1.90 -1.98
C GLU A 194 9.81 1.19 -3.29
N GLU A 195 8.72 0.92 -4.03
CA GLU A 195 8.71 0.07 -5.22
C GLU A 195 8.96 0.82 -6.53
N THR A 196 8.71 2.14 -6.59
CA THR A 196 8.65 2.81 -7.89
C THR A 196 9.52 4.07 -7.97
N THR A 197 9.93 4.42 -9.19
CA THR A 197 10.83 5.55 -9.48
C THR A 197 10.32 6.87 -8.91
N THR A 198 9.04 7.15 -9.02
CA THR A 198 8.44 8.41 -8.52
C THR A 198 8.56 8.52 -7.00
N GLY A 199 8.25 7.45 -6.28
CA GLY A 199 8.36 7.40 -4.83
C GLY A 199 9.82 7.49 -4.36
N VAL A 200 10.72 6.73 -5.00
CA VAL A 200 12.17 6.80 -4.73
C VAL A 200 12.71 8.22 -4.92
N HIS A 201 12.29 8.91 -5.99
CA HIS A 201 12.67 10.31 -6.23
C HIS A 201 12.21 11.24 -5.10
N ARG A 202 10.97 11.05 -4.64
CA ARG A 202 10.40 11.79 -3.50
C ARG A 202 11.21 11.57 -2.22
N LEU A 203 11.58 10.31 -1.93
CA LEU A 203 12.39 9.97 -0.76
C LEU A 203 13.79 10.59 -0.81
N TYR A 204 14.47 10.57 -1.96
CA TYR A 204 15.76 11.23 -2.12
C TYR A 204 15.66 12.74 -1.93
N GLN A 205 14.59 13.38 -2.41
CA GLN A 205 14.36 14.80 -2.19
C GLN A 205 14.15 15.12 -0.70
N MET A 206 13.35 14.32 0.01
CA MET A 206 13.16 14.46 1.47
C MET A 206 14.48 14.28 2.22
N GLN A 207 15.28 13.27 1.84
CA GLN A 207 16.60 13.04 2.44
C GLN A 207 17.54 14.24 2.22
N ALA A 208 17.59 14.77 1.00
CA ALA A 208 18.45 15.91 0.67
C ALA A 208 18.08 17.20 1.46
N ARG A 209 16.79 17.34 1.82
CA ARG A 209 16.31 18.45 2.67
C ARG A 209 16.41 18.17 4.17
N GLY A 210 16.83 16.96 4.57
CA GLY A 210 16.85 16.55 5.98
C GLY A 210 15.46 16.34 6.60
N GLU A 211 14.45 16.07 5.77
CA GLU A 211 13.05 15.92 6.17
C GLU A 211 12.63 14.46 6.33
N LEU A 212 13.43 13.50 5.87
CA LEU A 212 13.10 12.07 5.92
C LEU A 212 13.09 11.59 7.39
N LEU A 213 11.93 11.19 7.89
CA LEU A 213 11.70 10.89 9.31
C LEU A 213 12.13 9.46 9.72
N PHE A 214 12.26 8.55 8.78
CA PHE A 214 12.61 7.15 9.03
C PHE A 214 13.38 6.55 7.85
N PRO A 215 14.09 5.42 8.04
CA PRO A 215 14.84 4.76 6.98
C PRO A 215 13.95 4.38 5.80
N ALA A 216 14.50 4.49 4.58
CA ALA A 216 13.82 4.09 3.36
C ALA A 216 14.71 3.15 2.53
N ILE A 217 14.13 2.07 2.01
CA ILE A 217 14.78 1.10 1.16
C ILE A 217 14.27 1.29 -0.27
N ASN A 218 15.19 1.60 -1.19
CA ASN A 218 14.90 1.69 -2.61
C ASN A 218 14.89 0.28 -3.21
N VAL A 219 13.70 -0.31 -3.32
CA VAL A 219 13.49 -1.61 -3.98
C VAL A 219 13.47 -1.45 -5.50
N ASN A 220 13.03 -0.29 -6.01
CA ASN A 220 12.93 -0.03 -7.44
C ASN A 220 14.27 -0.27 -8.18
N ASP A 221 15.39 0.14 -7.62
CA ASP A 221 16.71 0.03 -8.25
C ASP A 221 17.41 -1.30 -7.94
N SER A 222 16.77 -2.21 -7.25
CA SER A 222 17.23 -3.58 -7.09
C SER A 222 17.41 -4.23 -8.47
N VAL A 223 18.50 -5.00 -8.64
CA VAL A 223 18.75 -5.73 -9.90
C VAL A 223 17.60 -6.64 -10.27
N THR A 224 17.01 -7.31 -9.29
CA THR A 224 15.88 -8.23 -9.49
C THR A 224 14.53 -7.50 -9.71
N LYS A 225 14.47 -6.17 -9.59
CA LYS A 225 13.27 -5.36 -9.90
C LYS A 225 13.48 -4.61 -11.21
N SER A 226 14.21 -3.50 -11.22
CA SER A 226 14.23 -2.60 -12.38
C SER A 226 14.90 -3.20 -13.62
N LYS A 227 15.90 -4.08 -13.46
CA LYS A 227 16.60 -4.70 -14.58
C LYS A 227 15.79 -5.83 -15.22
N PHE A 228 14.78 -6.35 -14.56
CA PHE A 228 13.89 -7.40 -15.06
C PHE A 228 12.48 -6.87 -15.30
N ASP A 229 11.77 -6.39 -14.25
CA ASP A 229 10.40 -5.97 -14.36
C ASP A 229 10.22 -4.78 -15.33
N ASN A 230 10.94 -3.67 -15.11
CA ASN A 230 10.80 -2.49 -15.96
C ASN A 230 11.30 -2.73 -17.39
N LEU A 231 12.29 -3.61 -17.59
CA LEU A 231 12.88 -3.85 -18.90
C LEU A 231 12.17 -4.95 -19.69
N TYR A 232 11.90 -6.09 -19.07
CA TYR A 232 11.31 -7.26 -19.72
C TYR A 232 9.83 -7.41 -19.43
N GLY A 233 9.40 -7.23 -18.18
CA GLY A 233 8.01 -7.39 -17.78
C GLY A 233 7.08 -6.44 -18.49
N CYS A 234 7.46 -5.15 -18.63
CA CYS A 234 6.64 -4.18 -19.35
C CYS A 234 6.51 -4.48 -20.85
N ARG A 235 7.51 -5.09 -21.49
CA ARG A 235 7.43 -5.50 -22.91
C ARG A 235 6.37 -6.56 -23.12
N GLU A 236 6.35 -7.55 -22.24
CA GLU A 236 5.39 -8.67 -22.31
C GLU A 236 3.98 -8.21 -21.90
N SER A 237 3.87 -7.51 -20.77
CA SER A 237 2.57 -7.10 -20.22
C SER A 237 1.84 -6.07 -21.09
N LEU A 238 2.55 -5.19 -21.79
CA LEU A 238 1.90 -4.24 -22.70
C LEU A 238 1.19 -4.96 -23.84
N ALA A 239 1.89 -5.87 -24.52
CA ALA A 239 1.31 -6.63 -25.63
C ALA A 239 0.15 -7.52 -25.16
N ASP A 240 0.31 -8.18 -24.02
CA ASP A 240 -0.75 -9.01 -23.42
C ASP A 240 -1.96 -8.16 -23.00
N GLY A 241 -1.74 -7.02 -22.38
CA GLY A 241 -2.80 -6.10 -21.98
C GLY A 241 -3.60 -5.56 -23.17
N ILE A 242 -2.93 -5.20 -24.28
CA ILE A 242 -3.60 -4.77 -25.51
C ILE A 242 -4.46 -5.89 -26.09
N LYS A 243 -3.93 -7.12 -26.18
CA LYS A 243 -4.69 -8.26 -26.68
C LYS A 243 -5.93 -8.54 -25.83
N ARG A 244 -5.82 -8.54 -24.52
CA ARG A 244 -6.93 -8.77 -23.60
C ARG A 244 -7.98 -7.66 -23.68
N ALA A 245 -7.54 -6.41 -23.83
CA ALA A 245 -8.46 -5.26 -23.90
C ALA A 245 -9.22 -5.16 -25.24
N THR A 246 -8.61 -5.59 -26.33
CA THR A 246 -9.13 -5.39 -27.68
C THR A 246 -9.63 -6.69 -28.36
N ASP A 247 -9.25 -7.85 -27.84
CA ASP A 247 -9.47 -9.16 -28.47
C ASP A 247 -8.88 -9.25 -29.90
N VAL A 248 -7.83 -8.48 -30.15
CA VAL A 248 -7.14 -8.41 -31.45
C VAL A 248 -5.74 -8.98 -31.35
N MET A 249 -5.38 -9.85 -32.28
CA MET A 249 -4.03 -10.38 -32.39
C MET A 249 -3.07 -9.31 -32.92
N ILE A 250 -1.94 -9.15 -32.24
CA ILE A 250 -0.84 -8.32 -32.71
C ILE A 250 -0.08 -9.11 -33.78
N ALA A 251 -0.09 -8.60 -35.02
CA ALA A 251 0.61 -9.21 -36.15
C ALA A 251 2.11 -8.92 -36.11
#